data_a488dc9f11cc2e71b9f2151ed5505e86
#
_entry.id   a488dc9f11cc2e71b9f2151ed5505e86
#
_cell.length_a   1.000
_cell.length_b   1.000
_cell.length_c   1.000
_cell.angle_alpha   90.00
_cell.angle_beta   90.00
_cell.angle_gamma   90.00
#
_symmetry.space_group_name_H-M   'P 1'
#
loop_
_entity.id
_entity.type
_entity.pdbx_description
1 polymer ?
#
loop_
_entity_poly.entity_id
_entity_poly.type
_entity_poly.pdbx_seq_one_letter_code
_entity_poly.pdbx_strand_id
1 'polypeptide(L)'
;MTSRPCVACQGYGLVIANPCFDCSGEGRVRTRRNLQLRVPAGVDTGTRIQLAGEGEVGAGAGPAGDLYVEISVTPHETFQRRGDDLHCSVELPMTAAALGTSIKLDTFDGITDLEIKPGIQPGDVITLRGKGVTHLRGDRKSVV
;
A
#
# COMPACT_ATOMS: atom_id res chain seq x y z
N MET A 1 -7.45 -55.00 0.69
CA MET A 1 -6.84 -54.67 1.96
C MET A 1 -7.04 -53.17 2.24
N THR A 2 -7.94 -52.83 3.14
CA THR A 2 -8.21 -51.42 3.51
C THR A 2 -7.22 -51.03 4.60
N SER A 3 -6.27 -50.20 4.27
CA SER A 3 -5.32 -49.60 5.21
C SER A 3 -6.06 -48.54 6.04
N ARG A 4 -6.20 -48.74 7.36
CA ARG A 4 -6.73 -47.70 8.26
C ARG A 4 -5.57 -47.01 8.96
N PRO A 5 -5.59 -45.67 9.08
CA PRO A 5 -4.57 -44.96 9.84
C PRO A 5 -4.60 -45.39 11.30
N CYS A 6 -3.44 -45.47 11.94
CA CYS A 6 -3.27 -45.84 13.32
C CYS A 6 -4.05 -44.87 14.22
N VAL A 7 -4.86 -45.41 15.16
CA VAL A 7 -5.68 -44.58 16.05
C VAL A 7 -4.83 -43.73 17.02
N ALA A 8 -3.61 -44.19 17.37
CA ALA A 8 -2.73 -43.47 18.28
C ALA A 8 -1.93 -42.36 17.61
N CYS A 9 -1.45 -42.56 16.39
CA CYS A 9 -0.60 -41.57 15.70
C CYS A 9 -1.26 -40.93 14.48
N GLN A 10 -2.51 -41.36 14.13
CA GLN A 10 -3.26 -40.84 12.98
C GLN A 10 -2.46 -40.78 11.65
N GLY A 11 -1.44 -41.63 11.52
CA GLY A 11 -0.57 -41.67 10.36
C GLY A 11 0.74 -40.90 10.49
N TYR A 12 0.96 -40.15 11.56
CA TYR A 12 2.20 -39.37 11.77
C TYR A 12 3.42 -40.21 12.19
N GLY A 13 3.24 -41.46 12.56
CA GLY A 13 4.34 -42.37 12.94
C GLY A 13 4.96 -42.10 14.31
N LEU A 14 4.61 -41.00 14.96
CA LEU A 14 5.10 -40.58 16.28
C LEU A 14 3.94 -40.24 17.19
N VAL A 15 4.07 -40.54 18.49
CA VAL A 15 3.11 -40.16 19.53
C VAL A 15 3.85 -39.34 20.58
N ILE A 16 3.34 -38.15 20.89
CA ILE A 16 3.86 -37.28 21.92
C ILE A 16 3.36 -37.78 23.28
N ALA A 17 4.21 -38.42 24.08
CA ALA A 17 3.85 -38.96 25.38
C ALA A 17 3.48 -37.88 26.40
N ASN A 18 4.17 -36.73 26.37
CA ASN A 18 3.91 -35.58 27.24
C ASN A 18 3.74 -34.34 26.37
N PRO A 19 2.49 -34.01 25.95
CA PRO A 19 2.27 -32.81 25.14
C PRO A 19 2.55 -31.54 25.97
N CYS A 20 3.13 -30.54 25.31
CA CYS A 20 3.34 -29.20 25.88
C CYS A 20 2.00 -28.60 26.29
N PHE A 21 1.94 -27.96 27.47
CA PHE A 21 0.72 -27.34 27.99
C PHE A 21 0.22 -26.20 27.09
N ASP A 22 1.14 -25.41 26.50
CA ASP A 22 0.77 -24.24 25.68
C ASP A 22 0.30 -24.60 24.27
N CYS A 23 0.89 -25.63 23.65
CA CYS A 23 0.58 -26.00 22.27
C CYS A 23 -0.16 -27.35 22.14
N SER A 24 -0.39 -28.06 23.23
CA SER A 24 -1.06 -29.39 23.24
C SER A 24 -0.47 -30.40 22.24
N GLY A 25 0.81 -30.25 21.90
CA GLY A 25 1.52 -31.09 20.94
C GLY A 25 1.48 -30.60 19.51
N GLU A 26 0.81 -29.49 19.18
CA GLU A 26 0.77 -28.92 17.83
C GLU A 26 2.10 -28.28 17.40
N GLY A 27 2.98 -27.96 18.34
CA GLY A 27 4.28 -27.29 18.04
C GLY A 27 4.17 -25.81 17.69
N ARG A 28 2.98 -25.24 17.87
CA ARG A 28 2.71 -23.80 17.58
C ARG A 28 1.72 -23.23 18.58
N VAL A 29 1.89 -21.96 18.89
CA VAL A 29 1.00 -21.18 19.77
C VAL A 29 0.59 -19.90 19.09
N ARG A 30 -0.61 -19.40 19.39
CA ARG A 30 -1.07 -18.11 18.90
C ARG A 30 -0.44 -17.01 19.72
N THR A 31 0.35 -16.15 19.06
CA THR A 31 0.93 -14.98 19.69
C THR A 31 0.71 -13.75 18.83
N ARG A 32 0.72 -12.57 19.44
CA ARG A 32 0.68 -11.29 18.73
C ARG A 32 2.09 -10.77 18.60
N ARG A 33 2.50 -10.41 17.39
CA ARG A 33 3.80 -9.85 17.10
C ARG A 33 3.65 -8.55 16.29
N ASN A 34 4.39 -7.54 16.69
CA ASN A 34 4.46 -6.29 15.93
C ASN A 34 5.56 -6.41 14.89
N LEU A 35 5.20 -6.22 13.62
CA LEU A 35 6.12 -6.21 12.51
C LEU A 35 6.27 -4.78 11.98
N GLN A 36 7.51 -4.36 11.77
CA GLN A 36 7.79 -3.09 11.09
C GLN A 36 7.94 -3.35 9.60
N LEU A 37 7.06 -2.73 8.82
CA LEU A 37 7.08 -2.80 7.38
C LEU A 37 7.56 -1.48 6.80
N ARG A 38 8.59 -1.53 5.95
CA ARG A 38 9.03 -0.37 5.19
C ARG A 38 8.27 -0.31 3.87
N VAL A 39 7.37 0.65 3.76
CA VAL A 39 6.60 0.90 2.53
C VAL A 39 7.41 1.84 1.63
N PRO A 40 7.78 1.43 0.41
CA PRO A 40 8.48 2.31 -0.52
C PRO A 40 7.57 3.44 -1.00
N ALA A 41 8.17 4.60 -1.33
CA ALA A 41 7.42 5.71 -1.90
C ALA A 41 6.89 5.34 -3.29
N GLY A 42 5.72 5.88 -3.65
CA GLY A 42 5.13 5.66 -4.97
C GLY A 42 4.28 4.39 -5.11
N VAL A 43 4.04 3.66 -4.02
CA VAL A 43 3.13 2.50 -4.05
C VAL A 43 1.72 2.89 -4.45
N ASP A 44 1.00 1.96 -5.06
CA ASP A 44 -0.40 2.11 -5.43
C ASP A 44 -1.26 1.02 -4.79
N THR A 45 -2.57 1.22 -4.84
CA THR A 45 -3.54 0.21 -4.39
C THR A 45 -3.32 -1.10 -5.15
N GLY A 46 -3.34 -2.21 -4.42
CA GLY A 46 -3.06 -3.54 -4.96
C GLY A 46 -1.57 -3.93 -4.98
N THR A 47 -0.67 -3.02 -4.58
CA THR A 47 0.75 -3.37 -4.41
C THR A 47 0.89 -4.37 -3.26
N ARG A 48 1.57 -5.50 -3.52
CA ARG A 48 1.84 -6.53 -2.52
C ARG A 48 3.29 -6.52 -2.11
N ILE A 49 3.53 -6.51 -0.81
CA ILE A 49 4.86 -6.62 -0.21
C ILE A 49 4.97 -7.97 0.46
N GLN A 50 5.98 -8.76 0.07
CA GLN A 50 6.27 -10.06 0.64
C GLN A 50 7.26 -9.91 1.78
N LEU A 51 6.93 -10.47 2.93
CA LEU A 51 7.81 -10.63 4.08
C LEU A 51 8.14 -12.11 4.23
N ALA A 52 9.33 -12.49 3.82
CA ALA A 52 9.75 -13.88 3.85
C ALA A 52 9.90 -14.38 5.29
N GLY A 53 9.33 -15.55 5.60
CA GLY A 53 9.42 -16.18 6.90
C GLY A 53 8.63 -15.54 8.03
N GLU A 54 7.76 -14.56 7.73
CA GLU A 54 6.95 -13.83 8.72
C GLU A 54 5.48 -14.32 8.76
N GLY A 55 5.17 -15.36 8.03
CA GLY A 55 3.87 -16.03 8.03
C GLY A 55 3.68 -17.01 9.19
N GLU A 56 2.64 -17.81 9.10
CA GLU A 56 2.35 -18.85 10.08
C GLU A 56 3.40 -19.98 10.04
N VAL A 57 3.72 -20.51 11.20
CA VAL A 57 4.56 -21.70 11.33
C VAL A 57 3.72 -22.95 11.05
N GLY A 58 4.25 -23.85 10.25
CA GLY A 58 3.59 -25.13 9.96
C GLY A 58 3.42 -26.00 11.22
N ALA A 59 2.44 -26.89 11.21
CA ALA A 59 2.26 -27.87 12.25
C ALA A 59 3.50 -28.78 12.39
N GLY A 60 3.82 -29.24 13.60
CA GLY A 60 4.96 -30.12 13.84
C GLY A 60 6.31 -29.43 13.69
N ALA A 61 6.46 -28.18 14.07
CA ALA A 61 7.66 -27.35 13.94
C ALA A 61 8.16 -27.19 12.49
N GLY A 62 7.24 -27.15 11.53
CA GLY A 62 7.54 -26.84 10.13
C GLY A 62 8.07 -25.41 9.97
N PRO A 63 8.70 -25.08 8.83
CA PRO A 63 9.19 -23.72 8.57
C PRO A 63 8.04 -22.73 8.53
N ALA A 64 8.32 -21.47 8.88
CA ALA A 64 7.37 -20.38 8.74
C ALA A 64 7.14 -20.08 7.26
N GLY A 65 5.89 -19.79 6.91
CA GLY A 65 5.52 -19.30 5.59
C GLY A 65 5.85 -17.82 5.40
N ASP A 66 5.46 -17.27 4.27
CA ASP A 66 5.62 -15.85 3.96
C ASP A 66 4.34 -15.08 4.28
N LEU A 67 4.50 -13.83 4.68
CA LEU A 67 3.39 -12.90 4.87
C LEU A 67 3.31 -11.95 3.68
N TYR A 68 2.16 -11.86 3.05
CA TYR A 68 1.87 -10.92 1.99
C TYR A 68 1.00 -9.79 2.53
N VAL A 69 1.50 -8.56 2.40
CA VAL A 69 0.78 -7.36 2.78
C VAL A 69 0.31 -6.63 1.53
N GLU A 70 -1.00 -6.52 1.35
CA GLU A 70 -1.61 -5.78 0.25
C GLU A 70 -1.91 -4.35 0.72
N ILE A 71 -1.47 -3.38 -0.08
CA ILE A 71 -1.63 -1.96 0.22
C ILE A 71 -2.92 -1.45 -0.43
N SER A 72 -3.72 -0.74 0.35
CA SER A 72 -4.87 0.03 -0.13
C SER A 72 -4.65 1.50 0.16
N VAL A 73 -4.62 2.32 -0.88
CA VAL A 73 -4.41 3.77 -0.78
C VAL A 73 -5.76 4.47 -0.65
N THR A 74 -5.92 5.26 0.40
CA THR A 74 -7.12 6.06 0.60
C THR A 74 -7.16 7.22 -0.38
N PRO A 75 -8.32 7.51 -1.04
CA PRO A 75 -8.47 8.67 -1.90
C PRO A 75 -8.21 9.97 -1.15
N HIS A 76 -7.58 10.94 -1.82
CA HIS A 76 -7.42 12.30 -1.30
C HIS A 76 -8.61 13.17 -1.70
N GLU A 77 -8.97 14.14 -0.87
CA GLU A 77 -10.14 15.01 -1.11
C GLU A 77 -9.97 15.90 -2.35
N THR A 78 -8.78 16.45 -2.55
CA THR A 78 -8.48 17.41 -3.62
C THR A 78 -7.82 16.78 -4.82
N PHE A 79 -6.92 15.82 -4.60
CA PHE A 79 -6.10 15.21 -5.64
C PHE A 79 -6.60 13.83 -6.03
N GLN A 80 -6.73 13.60 -7.32
CA GLN A 80 -6.98 12.29 -7.91
C GLN A 80 -5.69 11.77 -8.53
N ARG A 81 -5.25 10.60 -8.11
CA ARG A 81 -4.11 9.94 -8.70
C ARG A 81 -4.52 9.21 -9.96
N ARG A 82 -3.78 9.44 -11.05
CA ARG A 82 -3.88 8.67 -12.30
C ARG A 82 -2.49 8.18 -12.69
N GLY A 83 -2.17 6.96 -12.32
CA GLY A 83 -0.83 6.43 -12.44
C GLY A 83 0.15 7.18 -11.51
N ASP A 84 1.10 7.90 -12.10
CA ASP A 84 2.09 8.70 -11.37
C ASP A 84 1.75 10.20 -11.34
N ASP A 85 0.75 10.62 -12.10
CA ASP A 85 0.30 12.00 -12.15
C ASP A 85 -0.83 12.25 -11.13
N LEU A 86 -0.88 13.49 -10.63
CA LEU A 86 -1.93 13.97 -9.75
C LEU A 86 -2.78 14.98 -10.49
N HIS A 87 -4.07 14.79 -10.47
CA HIS A 87 -5.06 15.66 -11.06
C HIS A 87 -5.84 16.39 -9.98
N CYS A 88 -6.04 17.68 -10.13
CA CYS A 88 -6.94 18.46 -9.30
C CYS A 88 -7.74 19.43 -10.16
N SER A 89 -8.94 19.79 -9.69
CA SER A 89 -9.78 20.81 -10.31
C SER A 89 -9.73 22.06 -9.45
N VAL A 90 -9.50 23.20 -10.10
CA VAL A 90 -9.47 24.50 -9.45
C VAL A 90 -10.58 25.36 -10.02
N GLU A 91 -11.42 25.90 -9.15
CA GLU A 91 -12.49 26.81 -9.55
C GLU A 91 -12.01 28.25 -9.46
N LEU A 92 -12.20 29.00 -10.53
CA LEU A 92 -11.80 30.40 -10.65
C LEU A 92 -13.01 31.29 -10.94
N PRO A 93 -13.09 32.48 -10.32
CA PRO A 93 -14.07 33.47 -10.74
C PRO A 93 -13.74 33.96 -12.17
N MET A 94 -14.77 34.26 -12.95
CA MET A 94 -14.63 34.70 -14.34
C MET A 94 -13.71 35.90 -14.50
N THR A 95 -13.69 36.83 -13.55
CA THR A 95 -12.82 38.00 -13.54
C THR A 95 -11.32 37.60 -13.45
N ALA A 96 -11.00 36.63 -12.61
CA ALA A 96 -9.63 36.13 -12.48
C ALA A 96 -9.18 35.34 -13.72
N ALA A 97 -10.11 34.61 -14.36
CA ALA A 97 -9.82 33.91 -15.61
C ALA A 97 -9.58 34.88 -16.77
N ALA A 98 -10.32 36.00 -16.82
CA ALA A 98 -10.17 37.02 -17.88
C ALA A 98 -8.89 37.85 -17.73
N LEU A 99 -8.57 38.28 -16.53
CA LEU A 99 -7.45 39.18 -16.24
C LEU A 99 -6.13 38.45 -15.95
N GLY A 100 -6.19 37.16 -15.64
CA GLY A 100 -5.11 36.41 -15.09
C GLY A 100 -4.96 36.62 -13.58
N THR A 101 -4.41 35.64 -12.90
CA THR A 101 -4.16 35.70 -11.45
C THR A 101 -3.07 34.70 -11.06
N SER A 102 -2.57 34.85 -9.86
CA SER A 102 -1.73 33.81 -9.22
C SER A 102 -2.48 33.23 -8.06
N ILE A 103 -2.59 31.91 -8.00
CA ILE A 103 -3.21 31.18 -6.89
C ILE A 103 -2.19 30.31 -6.19
N LYS A 104 -2.37 30.15 -4.89
CA LYS A 104 -1.57 29.24 -4.09
C LYS A 104 -2.19 27.87 -4.09
N LEU A 105 -1.48 26.91 -4.65
CA LEU A 105 -1.86 25.50 -4.64
C LEU A 105 -1.07 24.79 -3.54
N ASP A 106 -1.77 24.18 -2.61
CA ASP A 106 -1.15 23.34 -1.58
C ASP A 106 -0.84 21.97 -2.17
N THR A 107 0.43 21.70 -2.43
CA THR A 107 0.93 20.45 -2.98
C THR A 107 1.60 19.62 -1.88
N PHE A 108 1.89 18.35 -2.14
CA PHE A 108 2.57 17.47 -1.18
C PHE A 108 3.99 17.95 -0.81
N ASP A 109 4.59 18.84 -1.61
CA ASP A 109 5.90 19.47 -1.32
C ASP A 109 5.77 20.84 -0.65
N GLY A 110 4.55 21.28 -0.37
CA GLY A 110 4.25 22.59 0.18
C GLY A 110 3.50 23.49 -0.81
N ILE A 111 3.34 24.75 -0.42
CA ILE A 111 2.60 25.73 -1.21
C ILE A 111 3.38 26.10 -2.45
N THR A 112 2.75 25.99 -3.61
CA THR A 112 3.30 26.38 -4.89
C THR A 112 2.40 27.43 -5.53
N ASP A 113 2.97 28.53 -6.02
CA ASP A 113 2.23 29.54 -6.75
C ASP A 113 1.97 29.05 -8.17
N LEU A 114 0.70 29.04 -8.56
CA LEU A 114 0.23 28.71 -9.89
C LEU A 114 -0.16 29.98 -10.62
N GLU A 115 0.60 30.35 -11.62
CA GLU A 115 0.25 31.47 -12.50
C GLU A 115 -0.81 31.06 -13.52
N ILE A 116 -1.90 31.81 -13.53
CA ILE A 116 -3.01 31.67 -14.47
C ILE A 116 -2.93 32.80 -15.47
N LYS A 117 -2.73 32.43 -16.73
CA LYS A 117 -2.66 33.39 -17.83
C LYS A 117 -4.04 33.99 -18.11
N PRO A 118 -4.10 35.28 -18.50
CA PRO A 118 -5.38 35.90 -18.88
C PRO A 118 -5.98 35.19 -20.11
N GLY A 119 -7.30 35.06 -20.11
CA GLY A 119 -8.05 34.44 -21.19
C GLY A 119 -8.17 32.91 -21.12
N ILE A 120 -7.85 32.29 -19.98
CA ILE A 120 -8.04 30.85 -19.76
C ILE A 120 -9.53 30.48 -19.84
N GLN A 121 -9.80 29.31 -20.41
CA GLN A 121 -11.17 28.79 -20.58
C GLN A 121 -11.45 27.62 -19.65
N PRO A 122 -12.72 27.36 -19.31
CA PRO A 122 -13.09 26.16 -18.58
C PRO A 122 -12.63 24.89 -19.32
N GLY A 123 -11.94 24.01 -18.58
CA GLY A 123 -11.38 22.78 -19.14
C GLY A 123 -9.95 22.89 -19.65
N ASP A 124 -9.35 24.09 -19.60
CA ASP A 124 -7.93 24.23 -19.87
C ASP A 124 -7.09 23.53 -18.80
N VAL A 125 -6.01 22.92 -19.23
CA VAL A 125 -5.14 22.13 -18.38
C VAL A 125 -3.78 22.79 -18.19
N ILE A 126 -3.40 23.00 -16.95
CA ILE A 126 -2.10 23.52 -16.58
C ILE A 126 -1.28 22.40 -15.93
N THR A 127 -0.07 22.18 -16.41
CA THR A 127 0.79 21.09 -15.91
C THR A 127 1.96 21.66 -15.10
N LEU A 128 2.03 21.25 -13.83
CA LEU A 128 3.16 21.50 -12.94
C LEU A 128 4.10 20.29 -12.95
N ARG A 129 5.24 20.39 -13.61
CA ARG A 129 6.19 19.29 -13.72
C ARG A 129 6.94 19.04 -12.41
N GLY A 130 7.23 17.77 -12.11
CA GLY A 130 8.02 17.37 -10.95
C GLY A 130 7.31 17.46 -9.61
N LYS A 131 5.97 17.69 -9.58
CA LYS A 131 5.16 17.81 -8.37
C LYS A 131 4.18 16.63 -8.14
N GLY A 132 4.20 15.63 -9.02
CA GLY A 132 3.39 14.43 -8.91
C GLY A 132 3.91 13.40 -7.92
N VAL A 133 3.43 12.16 -8.04
CA VAL A 133 3.84 11.04 -7.19
C VAL A 133 5.26 10.62 -7.54
N THR A 134 6.04 10.26 -6.52
CA THR A 134 7.37 9.68 -6.71
C THR A 134 7.22 8.29 -7.35
N HIS A 135 7.94 8.04 -8.42
CA HIS A 135 7.97 6.72 -9.04
C HIS A 135 8.80 5.74 -8.19
N LEU A 136 8.42 4.46 -8.16
CA LEU A 136 9.16 3.41 -7.43
C LEU A 136 10.64 3.27 -7.88
N ARG A 137 10.96 3.73 -9.10
CA ARG A 137 12.29 3.63 -9.71
C ARG A 137 12.78 4.91 -10.40
N GLY A 138 12.33 6.09 -10.01
CA GLY A 138 12.74 7.28 -10.75
C GLY A 138 12.19 8.60 -10.25
N ASP A 139 12.22 9.58 -11.12
CA ASP A 139 11.81 10.96 -10.85
C ASP A 139 10.31 11.10 -10.67
N ARG A 140 9.91 12.19 -10.01
CA ARG A 140 8.53 12.58 -9.84
C ARG A 140 7.89 12.98 -11.16
N LYS A 141 6.62 12.63 -11.32
CA LYS A 141 5.80 13.06 -12.44
C LYS A 141 5.11 14.41 -12.16
N SER A 142 4.09 14.73 -12.92
CA SER A 142 3.50 16.06 -12.93
C SER A 142 2.21 16.15 -12.13
N VAL A 143 1.83 17.36 -11.72
CA VAL A 143 0.46 17.70 -11.31
C VAL A 143 -0.24 18.30 -12.52
N VAL A 144 -1.44 17.82 -12.81
CA VAL A 144 -2.26 18.22 -13.96
C VAL A 144 -3.59 18.79 -13.48
#